data_f1288f124e1f2618dfa9bd828dfb9859
#
_entry.id   f1288f124e1f2618dfa9bd828dfb9859
#
_cell.length_a   1.000
_cell.length_b   1.000
_cell.length_c   1.000
_cell.angle_alpha   90.00
_cell.angle_beta   90.00
_cell.angle_gamma   90.00
#
_symmetry.space_group_name_H-M   'P 1'
#
loop_
_entity.id
_entity.type
_entity.pdbx_description
1 polymer ?
#
loop_
_entity_poly.entity_id
_entity_poly.type
_entity_poly.pdbx_seq_one_letter_code
_entity_poly.pdbx_strand_id
1 'polypeptide(L)'
;MKMTLLDIVQDILNDMDGDEVNTIDDTIESAQVAQIVKSTYFAMLSNRNWPHTRQAIQITPSGDSALPTHMVVQQTIKELCFINYNKVRDGETRKLYKPVKYLYPDDFLRVTNRRNNDVNTVDIITDPTGVELLVRNDIPPTYYTSFDDELLVFDSYDNLVDTTLQQSKVQAQAYVMPEWVHTDEAIPDLPMDAFTALLEESKSRAMLKLKQVQDIKAEQEASRQQRWLSRKARVVNGGIRYPNYGRRGFGARDVTFRDESN
;
A
#
# COMPACT_ATOMS: atom_id res chain seq x y z
N MET A 1 -22.55 7.86 7.43
CA MET A 1 -22.84 6.58 8.09
C MET A 1 -22.10 5.52 7.29
N LYS A 2 -21.47 4.53 7.96
CA LYS A 2 -20.93 3.37 7.23
C LYS A 2 -22.08 2.41 7.00
N MET A 3 -22.13 1.80 5.82
CA MET A 3 -23.17 0.86 5.41
C MET A 3 -22.60 -0.53 5.28
N THR A 4 -23.37 -1.56 5.60
CA THR A 4 -23.01 -2.95 5.33
C THR A 4 -23.15 -3.25 3.83
N LEU A 5 -22.59 -4.36 3.37
CA LEU A 5 -22.73 -4.78 1.99
C LEU A 5 -24.22 -5.05 1.64
N LEU A 6 -24.97 -5.65 2.57
CA LEU A 6 -26.40 -5.88 2.41
C LEU A 6 -27.17 -4.55 2.30
N ASP A 7 -26.88 -3.54 3.16
CA ASP A 7 -27.52 -2.24 3.09
C ASP A 7 -27.30 -1.56 1.73
N ILE A 8 -26.06 -1.65 1.18
CA ILE A 8 -25.73 -1.09 -0.13
C ILE A 8 -26.47 -1.83 -1.24
N VAL A 9 -26.50 -3.17 -1.18
CA VAL A 9 -27.20 -3.99 -2.18
C VAL A 9 -28.71 -3.70 -2.16
N GLN A 10 -29.30 -3.60 -0.98
CA GLN A 10 -30.72 -3.34 -0.82
C GLN A 10 -31.13 -1.95 -1.29
N ASP A 11 -30.31 -0.93 -1.01
CA ASP A 11 -30.53 0.43 -1.50
C ASP A 11 -30.50 0.49 -3.04
N ILE A 12 -29.54 -0.21 -3.66
CA ILE A 12 -29.47 -0.30 -5.12
C ILE A 12 -30.66 -1.06 -5.71
N LEU A 13 -31.09 -2.19 -5.09
CA LEU A 13 -32.25 -2.96 -5.56
C LEU A 13 -33.55 -2.15 -5.46
N ASN A 14 -33.74 -1.41 -4.38
CA ASN A 14 -34.92 -0.52 -4.23
C ASN A 14 -34.98 0.54 -5.34
N ASP A 15 -33.84 1.10 -5.72
CA ASP A 15 -33.79 2.07 -6.82
C ASP A 15 -33.98 1.44 -8.21
N MET A 16 -33.81 0.13 -8.32
CA MET A 16 -33.98 -0.66 -9.53
C MET A 16 -35.38 -1.30 -9.63
N ASP A 17 -36.30 -1.01 -8.70
CA ASP A 17 -37.58 -1.71 -8.55
C ASP A 17 -37.39 -3.25 -8.39
N GLY A 18 -36.34 -3.67 -7.71
CA GLY A 18 -36.08 -5.07 -7.39
C GLY A 18 -36.76 -5.53 -6.12
N ASP A 19 -36.72 -6.86 -5.88
CA ASP A 19 -37.28 -7.46 -4.67
C ASP A 19 -36.43 -7.14 -3.44
N GLU A 20 -37.12 -6.99 -2.28
CA GLU A 20 -36.45 -6.87 -0.99
C GLU A 20 -35.76 -8.21 -0.63
N VAL A 21 -34.50 -8.16 -0.21
CA VAL A 21 -33.69 -9.33 0.09
C VAL A 21 -33.21 -9.32 1.54
N ASN A 22 -33.07 -10.51 2.14
CA ASN A 22 -32.54 -10.64 3.50
C ASN A 22 -31.05 -10.99 3.51
N THR A 23 -30.52 -11.50 2.40
CA THR A 23 -29.10 -11.80 2.22
C THR A 23 -28.66 -11.42 0.82
N ILE A 24 -27.37 -11.19 0.61
CA ILE A 24 -26.82 -10.84 -0.70
C ILE A 24 -26.94 -11.96 -1.74
N ASP A 25 -27.19 -13.19 -1.28
CA ASP A 25 -27.30 -14.39 -2.14
C ASP A 25 -28.76 -14.89 -2.31
N ASP A 26 -29.77 -14.16 -1.80
CA ASP A 26 -31.18 -14.56 -1.88
C ASP A 26 -31.69 -14.68 -3.32
N THR A 27 -31.25 -13.77 -4.17
CA THR A 27 -31.65 -13.72 -5.58
C THR A 27 -30.42 -13.61 -6.49
N ILE A 28 -30.59 -14.00 -7.75
CA ILE A 28 -29.53 -13.83 -8.75
C ILE A 28 -29.21 -12.33 -8.93
N GLU A 29 -30.22 -11.48 -8.85
CA GLU A 29 -30.07 -10.02 -9.01
C GLU A 29 -29.27 -9.43 -7.84
N SER A 30 -29.56 -9.83 -6.58
CA SER A 30 -28.81 -9.37 -5.40
C SER A 30 -27.33 -9.79 -5.45
N ALA A 31 -27.06 -11.03 -5.85
CA ALA A 31 -25.69 -11.52 -6.01
C ALA A 31 -24.93 -10.76 -7.11
N GLN A 32 -25.60 -10.44 -8.22
CA GLN A 32 -25.00 -9.64 -9.29
C GLN A 32 -24.71 -8.20 -8.84
N VAL A 33 -25.62 -7.58 -8.08
CA VAL A 33 -25.42 -6.25 -7.51
C VAL A 33 -24.25 -6.27 -6.52
N ALA A 34 -24.16 -7.26 -5.62
CA ALA A 34 -23.04 -7.42 -4.70
C ALA A 34 -21.69 -7.53 -5.44
N GLN A 35 -21.65 -8.27 -6.56
CA GLN A 35 -20.46 -8.37 -7.40
C GLN A 35 -20.13 -7.05 -8.11
N ILE A 36 -21.12 -6.26 -8.48
CA ILE A 36 -20.93 -4.90 -9.05
C ILE A 36 -20.34 -3.97 -7.99
N VAL A 37 -20.86 -4.01 -6.75
CA VAL A 37 -20.31 -3.23 -5.61
C VAL A 37 -18.85 -3.60 -5.39
N LYS A 38 -18.50 -4.88 -5.33
CA LYS A 38 -17.12 -5.37 -5.21
C LYS A 38 -16.23 -4.81 -6.31
N SER A 39 -16.65 -4.92 -7.57
CA SER A 39 -15.83 -4.45 -8.71
C SER A 39 -15.66 -2.92 -8.70
N THR A 40 -16.68 -2.19 -8.26
CA THR A 40 -16.64 -0.73 -8.10
C THR A 40 -15.70 -0.32 -6.97
N TYR A 41 -15.77 -1.01 -5.84
CA TYR A 41 -14.88 -0.79 -4.70
C TYR A 41 -13.40 -0.94 -5.10
N PHE A 42 -13.03 -2.05 -5.75
CA PHE A 42 -11.67 -2.23 -6.23
C PHE A 42 -11.26 -1.20 -7.28
N ALA A 43 -12.14 -0.82 -8.18
CA ALA A 43 -11.86 0.24 -9.15
C ALA A 43 -11.57 1.59 -8.45
N MET A 44 -12.34 1.94 -7.41
CA MET A 44 -12.10 3.14 -6.62
C MET A 44 -10.75 3.10 -5.89
N LEU A 45 -10.38 1.96 -5.29
CA LEU A 45 -9.11 1.80 -4.58
C LEU A 45 -7.91 1.78 -5.53
N SER A 46 -8.06 1.19 -6.73
CA SER A 46 -6.99 1.11 -7.71
C SER A 46 -6.65 2.46 -8.33
N ASN A 47 -7.65 3.32 -8.54
CA ASN A 47 -7.50 4.59 -9.24
C ASN A 47 -6.65 5.63 -8.50
N ARG A 48 -6.44 5.47 -7.20
CA ARG A 48 -5.64 6.41 -6.40
C ARG A 48 -5.11 5.78 -5.12
N ASN A 49 -4.14 6.45 -4.52
CA ASN A 49 -3.65 6.12 -3.19
C ASN A 49 -4.49 6.85 -2.14
N TRP A 50 -5.25 6.09 -1.37
CA TRP A 50 -6.13 6.64 -0.35
C TRP A 50 -5.38 6.82 0.97
N PRO A 51 -5.57 7.94 1.70
CA PRO A 51 -4.87 8.16 2.96
C PRO A 51 -5.11 7.08 4.02
N HIS A 52 -6.31 6.49 4.07
CA HIS A 52 -6.66 5.46 5.06
C HIS A 52 -5.98 4.11 4.80
N THR A 53 -5.59 3.83 3.55
CA THR A 53 -4.87 2.59 3.20
C THR A 53 -3.36 2.70 3.47
N ARG A 54 -2.88 3.88 3.90
CA ARG A 54 -1.48 4.09 4.24
C ARG A 54 -1.18 3.58 5.65
N GLN A 55 -0.40 2.52 5.74
CA GLN A 55 -0.11 1.82 6.99
C GLN A 55 1.39 1.66 7.22
N ALA A 56 1.79 1.62 8.48
CA ALA A 56 3.12 1.17 8.86
C ALA A 56 3.17 -0.36 8.76
N ILE A 57 4.17 -0.88 8.09
CA ILE A 57 4.35 -2.31 7.86
C ILE A 57 5.75 -2.75 8.26
N GLN A 58 5.88 -4.03 8.56
CA GLN A 58 7.16 -4.72 8.66
C GLN A 58 7.30 -5.65 7.47
N ILE A 59 8.52 -5.70 6.91
CA ILE A 59 8.83 -6.57 5.78
C ILE A 59 9.58 -7.77 6.33
N THR A 60 9.16 -8.96 5.94
CA THR A 60 9.70 -10.22 6.45
C THR A 60 10.86 -10.69 5.56
N PRO A 61 12.02 -11.11 6.13
CA PRO A 61 13.08 -11.70 5.32
C PRO A 61 12.59 -13.00 4.65
N SER A 62 13.21 -13.37 3.54
CA SER A 62 12.90 -14.59 2.79
C SER A 62 13.02 -15.87 3.64
N GLY A 63 13.87 -15.83 4.67
CA GLY A 63 14.16 -16.97 5.53
C GLY A 63 15.18 -17.95 4.92
N ASP A 64 15.61 -17.71 3.70
CA ASP A 64 16.63 -18.52 3.04
C ASP A 64 18.03 -17.90 3.29
N SER A 65 18.92 -18.71 3.85
CA SER A 65 20.32 -18.33 4.08
C SER A 65 21.10 -18.06 2.79
N ALA A 66 20.65 -18.62 1.67
CA ALA A 66 21.21 -18.33 0.35
C ALA A 66 20.80 -16.94 -0.19
N LEU A 67 19.74 -16.35 0.39
CA LEU A 67 19.17 -15.07 -0.01
C LEU A 67 19.16 -14.06 1.17
N PRO A 68 20.32 -13.73 1.77
CA PRO A 68 20.40 -12.94 3.00
C PRO A 68 19.88 -11.51 2.87
N THR A 69 19.84 -10.98 1.65
CA THR A 69 19.39 -9.61 1.34
C THR A 69 17.98 -9.53 0.80
N HIS A 70 17.26 -10.65 0.73
CA HIS A 70 15.93 -10.69 0.15
C HIS A 70 14.85 -10.63 1.22
N MET A 71 13.86 -9.80 0.99
CA MET A 71 12.67 -9.69 1.84
C MET A 71 11.40 -9.86 1.01
N VAL A 72 10.45 -10.62 1.55
CA VAL A 72 9.18 -10.93 0.88
C VAL A 72 8.23 -9.74 0.99
N VAL A 73 7.72 -9.30 -0.14
CA VAL A 73 6.65 -8.30 -0.21
C VAL A 73 5.31 -8.99 0.03
N GLN A 74 4.56 -8.54 1.03
CA GLN A 74 3.21 -9.04 1.22
C GLN A 74 2.34 -8.62 0.03
N GLN A 75 1.56 -9.54 -0.51
CA GLN A 75 0.76 -9.38 -1.75
C GLN A 75 -0.23 -8.22 -1.73
N THR A 76 -0.59 -7.73 -0.55
CA THR A 76 -1.54 -6.62 -0.38
C THR A 76 -0.92 -5.24 -0.56
N ILE A 77 0.40 -5.15 -0.76
CA ILE A 77 1.08 -3.86 -0.91
C ILE A 77 0.88 -3.32 -2.32
N LYS A 78 0.21 -2.17 -2.42
CA LYS A 78 0.01 -1.46 -3.68
C LYS A 78 1.22 -0.59 -4.05
N GLU A 79 1.76 0.11 -3.08
CA GLU A 79 2.89 1.01 -3.25
C GLU A 79 3.65 1.17 -1.93
N LEU A 80 4.96 1.04 -2.00
CA LEU A 80 5.85 1.22 -0.86
C LEU A 80 6.31 2.68 -0.81
N CYS A 81 5.98 3.39 0.29
CA CYS A 81 6.29 4.81 0.43
C CYS A 81 7.73 5.06 0.85
N PHE A 82 8.20 4.33 1.85
CA PHE A 82 9.60 4.38 2.30
C PHE A 82 9.95 3.15 3.13
N ILE A 83 11.25 2.88 3.22
CA ILE A 83 11.86 1.90 4.11
C ILE A 83 12.97 2.59 4.89
N ASN A 84 12.98 2.36 6.19
CA ASN A 84 14.12 2.67 7.07
C ASN A 84 14.68 1.38 7.64
N TYR A 85 15.99 1.32 7.78
CA TYR A 85 16.67 0.19 8.42
C TYR A 85 17.49 0.66 9.61
N ASN A 86 17.38 -0.06 10.74
CA ASN A 86 18.16 0.20 11.94
C ASN A 86 19.59 -0.31 11.75
N LYS A 87 20.55 0.59 11.75
CA LYS A 87 21.97 0.31 11.53
C LYS A 87 22.74 -0.07 12.78
N VAL A 88 22.07 -0.14 13.91
CA VAL A 88 22.72 -0.41 15.19
C VAL A 88 23.12 -1.87 15.30
N ARG A 89 24.37 -2.13 15.69
CA ARG A 89 24.88 -3.46 16.03
C ARG A 89 24.48 -3.86 17.44
N ASP A 90 24.54 -5.14 17.73
CA ASP A 90 24.21 -5.66 19.05
C ASP A 90 25.19 -5.09 20.11
N GLY A 91 24.60 -4.70 21.26
CA GLY A 91 25.34 -4.05 22.35
C GLY A 91 25.23 -2.53 22.40
N GLU A 92 24.69 -1.88 21.37
CA GLU A 92 24.40 -0.45 21.38
C GLU A 92 22.96 -0.20 21.84
N THR A 93 22.78 0.76 22.74
CA THR A 93 21.44 1.07 23.30
C THR A 93 20.62 2.01 22.42
N ARG A 94 21.27 2.84 21.63
CA ARG A 94 20.60 3.85 20.78
C ARG A 94 20.26 3.27 19.41
N LYS A 95 18.96 3.25 19.08
CA LYS A 95 18.51 2.85 17.74
C LYS A 95 18.78 3.96 16.73
N LEU A 96 19.36 3.61 15.58
CA LEU A 96 19.69 4.51 14.48
C LEU A 96 19.03 4.03 13.18
N TYR A 97 17.86 4.56 12.87
CA TYR A 97 17.17 4.27 11.62
C TYR A 97 17.64 5.21 10.50
N LYS A 98 18.05 4.63 9.39
CA LYS A 98 18.39 5.38 8.17
C LYS A 98 17.52 4.95 7.00
N PRO A 99 17.14 5.89 6.11
CA PRO A 99 16.35 5.56 4.94
C PRO A 99 17.15 4.69 3.97
N VAL A 100 16.53 3.64 3.47
CA VAL A 100 17.03 2.83 2.35
C VAL A 100 16.37 3.37 1.09
N LYS A 101 17.17 3.70 0.07
CA LYS A 101 16.69 4.37 -1.14
C LYS A 101 16.35 3.34 -2.21
N TYR A 102 15.21 3.54 -2.87
CA TYR A 102 14.88 2.77 -4.05
C TYR A 102 15.79 3.14 -5.21
N LEU A 103 16.28 2.13 -5.92
CA LEU A 103 16.94 2.27 -7.22
C LEU A 103 16.19 1.44 -8.24
N TYR A 104 16.09 1.94 -9.47
CA TYR A 104 15.63 1.11 -10.57
C TYR A 104 16.56 -0.09 -10.77
N PRO A 105 16.06 -1.25 -11.23
CA PRO A 105 16.86 -2.46 -11.39
C PRO A 105 18.17 -2.24 -12.15
N ASP A 106 18.14 -1.47 -13.23
CA ASP A 106 19.33 -1.16 -14.04
C ASP A 106 20.39 -0.37 -13.25
N ASP A 107 19.95 0.64 -12.49
CA ASP A 107 20.85 1.46 -11.69
C ASP A 107 21.37 0.67 -10.48
N PHE A 108 20.54 -0.20 -9.89
CA PHE A 108 20.95 -1.09 -8.81
C PHE A 108 22.06 -2.05 -9.27
N LEU A 109 21.88 -2.71 -10.41
CA LEU A 109 22.92 -3.58 -10.99
C LEU A 109 24.19 -2.78 -11.32
N ARG A 110 24.04 -1.56 -11.85
CA ARG A 110 25.20 -0.70 -12.16
C ARG A 110 26.00 -0.32 -10.91
N VAL A 111 25.34 -0.14 -9.77
CA VAL A 111 25.98 0.17 -8.49
C VAL A 111 26.62 -1.10 -7.89
N THR A 112 25.94 -2.22 -7.91
CA THR A 112 26.43 -3.49 -7.33
C THR A 112 27.57 -4.08 -8.13
N ASN A 113 27.52 -4.05 -9.47
CA ASN A 113 28.57 -4.59 -10.35
C ASN A 113 29.91 -3.84 -10.29
N ARG A 114 29.96 -2.67 -9.67
CA ARG A 114 31.22 -1.95 -9.42
C ARG A 114 32.00 -2.49 -8.22
N ARG A 115 31.44 -3.43 -7.47
CA ARG A 115 32.05 -4.00 -6.28
C ARG A 115 33.11 -5.03 -6.68
N ASN A 116 34.19 -5.07 -5.91
CA ASN A 116 35.25 -6.06 -6.12
C ASN A 116 34.91 -7.33 -5.33
N ASN A 117 34.73 -8.44 -6.03
CA ASN A 117 34.43 -9.75 -5.44
C ASN A 117 35.69 -10.50 -4.90
N ASP A 118 36.88 -9.97 -5.13
CA ASP A 118 38.13 -10.54 -4.56
C ASP A 118 38.30 -10.24 -3.06
N VAL A 119 37.38 -9.47 -2.49
CA VAL A 119 37.42 -9.06 -1.09
C VAL A 119 36.40 -9.86 -0.29
N ASN A 120 36.76 -10.39 0.87
CA ASN A 120 35.87 -11.16 1.77
C ASN A 120 34.62 -10.41 2.28
N THR A 121 34.51 -9.13 1.96
CA THR A 121 33.35 -8.28 2.32
C THR A 121 32.27 -8.24 1.22
N VAL A 122 32.44 -8.95 0.12
CA VAL A 122 31.50 -9.04 -0.99
C VAL A 122 31.16 -10.49 -1.27
N ASP A 123 29.88 -10.81 -1.18
CA ASP A 123 29.33 -12.13 -1.51
C ASP A 123 28.66 -12.10 -2.88
N ILE A 124 28.74 -13.22 -3.59
CA ILE A 124 27.99 -13.43 -4.83
C ILE A 124 26.72 -14.19 -4.46
N ILE A 125 25.57 -13.58 -4.71
CA ILE A 125 24.24 -14.15 -4.45
C ILE A 125 23.52 -14.29 -5.77
N THR A 126 22.95 -15.46 -6.04
CA THR A 126 22.09 -15.67 -7.21
C THR A 126 20.64 -15.43 -6.82
N ASP A 127 20.04 -14.42 -7.38
CA ASP A 127 18.63 -14.09 -7.21
C ASP A 127 17.75 -15.22 -7.83
N PRO A 128 16.51 -15.44 -7.37
CA PRO A 128 15.58 -16.41 -7.96
C PRO A 128 15.33 -16.22 -9.46
N THR A 129 15.50 -15.02 -10.00
CA THR A 129 15.47 -14.74 -11.43
C THR A 129 16.70 -15.24 -12.20
N GLY A 130 17.73 -15.75 -11.49
CA GLY A 130 18.97 -16.23 -12.07
C GLY A 130 20.05 -15.15 -12.25
N VAL A 131 19.80 -13.93 -11.79
CA VAL A 131 20.77 -12.82 -11.84
C VAL A 131 21.75 -12.92 -10.67
N GLU A 132 23.06 -12.86 -10.97
CA GLU A 132 24.11 -12.80 -9.94
C GLU A 132 24.26 -11.36 -9.42
N LEU A 133 24.28 -11.22 -8.10
CA LEU A 133 24.38 -9.94 -7.41
C LEU A 133 25.64 -9.90 -6.54
N LEU A 134 26.41 -8.84 -6.64
CA LEU A 134 27.55 -8.57 -5.77
C LEU A 134 27.06 -7.79 -4.55
N VAL A 135 26.89 -8.48 -3.43
CA VAL A 135 26.32 -7.95 -2.19
C VAL A 135 27.39 -7.73 -1.15
N ARG A 136 27.35 -6.60 -0.45
CA ARG A 136 28.26 -6.38 0.69
C ARG A 136 27.70 -7.03 1.96
N ASN A 137 28.58 -7.72 2.70
CA ASN A 137 28.24 -8.45 3.92
C ASN A 137 28.73 -7.77 5.22
N ASP A 138 29.30 -6.57 5.12
CA ASP A 138 29.96 -5.86 6.23
C ASP A 138 29.22 -4.58 6.65
N ILE A 139 28.18 -4.17 5.90
CA ILE A 139 27.44 -2.93 6.14
C ILE A 139 25.93 -3.14 6.05
N PRO A 140 25.15 -2.38 6.83
CA PRO A 140 23.70 -2.37 6.71
C PRO A 140 23.24 -1.78 5.37
N PRO A 141 22.03 -2.15 4.89
CA PRO A 141 21.54 -1.80 3.57
C PRO A 141 21.40 -0.29 3.35
N THR A 142 21.69 0.14 2.11
CA THR A 142 21.61 1.53 1.68
C THR A 142 20.63 1.71 0.52
N TYR A 143 20.58 0.72 -0.36
CA TYR A 143 19.72 0.72 -1.53
C TYR A 143 18.88 -0.56 -1.59
N TYR A 144 17.73 -0.47 -2.23
CA TYR A 144 16.90 -1.63 -2.54
C TYR A 144 16.27 -1.50 -3.93
N THR A 145 15.91 -2.63 -4.50
CA THR A 145 15.17 -2.76 -5.75
C THR A 145 14.18 -3.93 -5.66
N SER A 146 13.42 -4.14 -6.70
CA SER A 146 12.65 -5.37 -6.92
C SER A 146 12.78 -5.76 -8.40
N PHE A 147 12.99 -7.06 -8.67
CA PHE A 147 13.10 -7.58 -10.03
C PHE A 147 11.81 -8.26 -10.50
N ASP A 148 11.00 -8.74 -9.57
CA ASP A 148 9.82 -9.58 -9.80
C ASP A 148 8.54 -9.09 -9.10
N ASP A 149 8.59 -7.95 -8.41
CA ASP A 149 7.54 -7.39 -7.56
C ASP A 149 7.12 -8.27 -6.35
N GLU A 150 7.69 -9.47 -6.19
CA GLU A 150 7.45 -10.36 -5.05
C GLU A 150 8.50 -10.21 -3.97
N LEU A 151 9.76 -9.96 -4.36
CA LEU A 151 10.89 -9.81 -3.48
C LEU A 151 11.49 -8.40 -3.54
N LEU A 152 11.82 -7.87 -2.39
CA LEU A 152 12.70 -6.70 -2.27
C LEU A 152 14.12 -7.18 -2.08
N VAL A 153 15.00 -6.71 -2.94
CA VAL A 153 16.42 -7.05 -2.95
C VAL A 153 17.23 -5.87 -2.44
N PHE A 154 18.00 -6.08 -1.39
CA PHE A 154 18.84 -5.06 -0.78
C PHE A 154 20.27 -5.22 -1.22
N ASP A 155 21.00 -4.10 -1.26
CA ASP A 155 22.38 -4.05 -1.75
C ASP A 155 23.43 -4.61 -0.76
N SER A 156 23.06 -4.78 0.50
CA SER A 156 24.00 -5.20 1.55
C SER A 156 23.28 -5.75 2.79
N TYR A 157 24.02 -6.46 3.63
CA TYR A 157 23.63 -6.88 4.96
C TYR A 157 24.85 -6.84 5.91
N ASP A 158 24.66 -6.87 7.21
CA ASP A 158 25.74 -6.84 8.18
C ASP A 158 25.86 -8.21 8.86
N ASN A 159 26.80 -9.00 8.40
CA ASN A 159 27.10 -10.35 8.90
C ASN A 159 27.52 -10.37 10.39
N LEU A 160 28.02 -9.24 10.92
CA LEU A 160 28.32 -9.13 12.36
C LEU A 160 27.05 -9.00 13.22
N VAL A 161 25.91 -8.70 12.60
CA VAL A 161 24.61 -8.62 13.27
C VAL A 161 23.84 -9.92 13.12
N ASP A 162 23.69 -10.38 11.86
CA ASP A 162 22.99 -11.61 11.52
C ASP A 162 23.38 -12.05 10.11
N THR A 163 23.19 -13.35 9.84
CA THR A 163 23.42 -13.93 8.51
C THR A 163 22.40 -13.46 7.47
N THR A 164 21.27 -12.89 7.89
CA THR A 164 20.21 -12.35 7.03
C THR A 164 19.73 -11.00 7.55
N LEU A 165 19.02 -10.24 6.71
CA LEU A 165 18.33 -9.04 7.14
C LEU A 165 17.20 -9.38 8.12
N GLN A 166 16.99 -8.52 9.12
CA GLN A 166 16.04 -8.76 10.22
C GLN A 166 14.78 -7.92 10.07
N GLN A 167 13.61 -8.54 10.21
CA GLN A 167 12.30 -7.88 10.23
C GLN A 167 12.23 -6.79 11.31
N SER A 168 12.75 -7.06 12.52
CA SER A 168 12.71 -6.16 13.67
C SER A 168 13.51 -4.86 13.47
N LYS A 169 14.44 -4.85 12.50
CA LYS A 169 15.24 -3.68 12.13
C LYS A 169 14.61 -2.84 11.02
N VAL A 170 13.53 -3.30 10.41
CA VAL A 170 12.82 -2.61 9.33
C VAL A 170 11.68 -1.77 9.87
N GLN A 171 11.57 -0.55 9.38
CA GLN A 171 10.38 0.28 9.48
C GLN A 171 9.99 0.70 8.07
N ALA A 172 8.83 0.29 7.62
CA ALA A 172 8.33 0.66 6.31
C ALA A 172 6.92 1.25 6.41
N GLN A 173 6.54 2.00 5.41
CA GLN A 173 5.19 2.51 5.24
C GLN A 173 4.76 2.29 3.80
N ALA A 174 3.57 1.74 3.63
CA ALA A 174 3.02 1.39 2.34
C ALA A 174 1.53 1.71 2.24
N TYR A 175 1.05 1.81 1.01
CA TYR A 175 -0.37 1.72 0.71
C TYR A 175 -0.74 0.25 0.57
N VAL A 176 -1.63 -0.20 1.44
CA VAL A 176 -2.06 -1.61 1.51
C VAL A 176 -3.48 -1.71 0.97
N MET A 177 -3.70 -2.66 0.05
CA MET A 177 -5.05 -2.94 -0.46
C MET A 177 -5.82 -3.74 0.59
N PRO A 178 -6.97 -3.25 1.06
CA PRO A 178 -7.81 -4.00 2.00
C PRO A 178 -8.35 -5.28 1.37
N GLU A 179 -8.48 -6.32 2.18
CA GLU A 179 -9.14 -7.55 1.77
C GLU A 179 -10.65 -7.33 1.64
N TRP A 180 -11.23 -7.98 0.63
CA TRP A 180 -12.68 -7.99 0.44
C TRP A 180 -13.31 -9.14 1.18
N VAL A 181 -14.22 -8.82 2.11
CA VAL A 181 -15.08 -9.80 2.78
C VAL A 181 -16.45 -9.80 2.08
N HIS A 182 -16.88 -10.96 1.60
CA HIS A 182 -18.16 -11.12 0.87
C HIS A 182 -19.21 -11.76 1.78
N THR A 183 -19.71 -10.96 2.74
CA THR A 183 -20.76 -11.35 3.69
C THR A 183 -21.72 -10.18 3.87
N ASP A 184 -22.94 -10.45 4.31
CA ASP A 184 -23.99 -9.45 4.49
C ASP A 184 -23.58 -8.30 5.41
N GLU A 185 -22.92 -8.63 6.50
CA GLU A 185 -22.48 -7.67 7.54
C GLU A 185 -21.14 -6.99 7.20
N ALA A 186 -20.49 -7.37 6.09
CA ALA A 186 -19.22 -6.78 5.72
C ALA A 186 -19.35 -5.29 5.46
N ILE A 187 -18.49 -4.50 6.05
CA ILE A 187 -18.42 -3.05 5.83
C ILE A 187 -17.17 -2.79 4.97
N PRO A 188 -17.32 -2.28 3.74
CA PRO A 188 -16.18 -1.91 2.90
C PRO A 188 -15.23 -0.95 3.63
N ASP A 189 -13.92 -1.21 3.56
CA ASP A 189 -12.93 -0.35 4.20
C ASP A 189 -12.73 0.94 3.41
N LEU A 190 -13.62 1.89 3.66
CA LEU A 190 -13.61 3.23 3.08
C LEU A 190 -13.83 4.29 4.14
N PRO A 191 -13.32 5.52 3.93
CA PRO A 191 -13.72 6.67 4.73
C PRO A 191 -15.23 6.91 4.62
N MET A 192 -15.84 7.37 5.71
CA MET A 192 -17.30 7.58 5.78
C MET A 192 -17.85 8.42 4.60
N ASP A 193 -17.11 9.39 4.15
CA ASP A 193 -17.47 10.29 3.05
C ASP A 193 -17.30 9.64 1.66
N ALA A 194 -16.67 8.49 1.57
CA ALA A 194 -16.54 7.76 0.30
C ALA A 194 -17.69 6.76 0.03
N PHE A 195 -18.50 6.46 1.06
CA PHE A 195 -19.64 5.53 0.89
C PHE A 195 -20.66 6.03 -0.12
N THR A 196 -21.00 7.32 -0.12
CA THR A 196 -21.91 7.89 -1.12
C THR A 196 -21.34 7.73 -2.54
N ALA A 197 -20.04 7.92 -2.72
CA ALA A 197 -19.43 7.73 -4.04
C ALA A 197 -19.45 6.26 -4.48
N LEU A 198 -19.24 5.32 -3.56
CA LEU A 198 -19.35 3.88 -3.84
C LEU A 198 -20.79 3.50 -4.21
N LEU A 199 -21.76 3.97 -3.45
CA LEU A 199 -23.18 3.69 -3.68
C LEU A 199 -23.62 4.19 -5.06
N GLU A 200 -23.44 5.47 -5.35
CA GLU A 200 -23.88 6.09 -6.60
C GLU A 200 -23.17 5.51 -7.83
N GLU A 201 -21.87 5.24 -7.75
CA GLU A 201 -21.12 4.61 -8.83
C GLU A 201 -21.60 3.15 -9.05
N SER A 202 -21.85 2.42 -7.95
CA SER A 202 -22.35 1.03 -8.04
C SER A 202 -23.76 1.00 -8.60
N LYS A 203 -24.64 1.92 -8.18
CA LYS A 203 -25.99 2.09 -8.70
C LYS A 203 -25.97 2.39 -10.20
N SER A 204 -25.20 3.37 -10.63
CA SER A 204 -25.07 3.71 -12.06
C SER A 204 -24.65 2.50 -12.89
N ARG A 205 -23.67 1.72 -12.40
CA ARG A 205 -23.21 0.50 -13.06
C ARG A 205 -24.24 -0.62 -13.06
N ALA A 206 -24.99 -0.79 -11.95
CA ALA A 206 -26.03 -1.80 -11.84
C ALA A 206 -27.20 -1.49 -12.80
N MET A 207 -27.69 -0.26 -12.82
CA MET A 207 -28.73 0.19 -13.75
C MET A 207 -28.34 -0.05 -15.21
N LEU A 208 -27.09 0.28 -15.56
CA LEU A 208 -26.59 0.08 -16.94
C LEU A 208 -26.46 -1.41 -17.27
N LYS A 209 -25.92 -2.24 -16.38
CA LYS A 209 -25.64 -3.66 -16.64
C LYS A 209 -26.90 -4.54 -16.57
N LEU A 210 -27.79 -4.30 -15.60
CA LEU A 210 -28.93 -5.18 -15.33
C LEU A 210 -30.21 -4.71 -16.00
N LYS A 211 -30.45 -3.40 -16.01
CA LYS A 211 -31.70 -2.82 -16.60
C LYS A 211 -31.45 -2.18 -17.98
N GLN A 212 -30.21 -2.05 -18.42
CA GLN A 212 -29.82 -1.36 -19.68
C GLN A 212 -30.29 0.10 -19.73
N VAL A 213 -30.49 0.72 -18.58
CA VAL A 213 -30.93 2.11 -18.42
C VAL A 213 -29.78 2.93 -17.84
N GLN A 214 -29.54 4.10 -18.41
CA GLN A 214 -28.51 5.00 -17.90
C GLN A 214 -29.10 5.92 -16.83
N ASP A 215 -28.62 5.88 -15.60
CA ASP A 215 -28.93 6.82 -14.54
C ASP A 215 -27.97 8.00 -14.55
N ILE A 216 -28.37 9.06 -15.26
CA ILE A 216 -27.56 10.27 -15.44
C ILE A 216 -27.32 10.99 -14.10
N LYS A 217 -28.28 10.93 -13.16
CA LYS A 217 -28.13 11.58 -11.84
C LYS A 217 -27.10 10.87 -10.97
N ALA A 218 -27.17 9.53 -10.89
CA ALA A 218 -26.22 8.73 -10.16
C ALA A 218 -24.80 8.91 -10.73
N GLU A 219 -24.62 8.93 -12.05
CA GLU A 219 -23.35 9.17 -12.71
C GLU A 219 -22.77 10.56 -12.40
N GLN A 220 -23.61 11.61 -12.45
CA GLN A 220 -23.18 12.96 -12.11
C GLN A 220 -22.80 13.09 -10.65
N GLU A 221 -23.57 12.51 -9.72
CA GLU A 221 -23.28 12.55 -8.30
C GLU A 221 -22.00 11.75 -7.97
N ALA A 222 -21.83 10.55 -8.51
CA ALA A 222 -20.61 9.77 -8.40
C ALA A 222 -19.38 10.57 -8.87
N SER A 223 -19.46 11.21 -10.03
CA SER A 223 -18.39 12.06 -10.58
C SER A 223 -18.09 13.26 -9.69
N ARG A 224 -19.11 13.89 -9.12
CA ARG A 224 -18.97 15.02 -8.19
C ARG A 224 -18.27 14.60 -6.91
N GLN A 225 -18.70 13.49 -6.31
CA GLN A 225 -18.12 12.93 -5.09
C GLN A 225 -16.67 12.48 -5.31
N GLN A 226 -16.36 11.83 -6.42
CA GLN A 226 -14.99 11.43 -6.74
C GLN A 226 -14.05 12.63 -6.90
N ARG A 227 -14.49 13.73 -7.52
CA ARG A 227 -13.71 14.97 -7.63
C ARG A 227 -13.45 15.58 -6.24
N TRP A 228 -14.45 15.61 -5.38
CA TRP A 228 -14.32 16.13 -4.02
C TRP A 228 -13.35 15.28 -3.19
N LEU A 229 -13.49 13.96 -3.20
CA LEU A 229 -12.60 13.02 -2.54
C LEU A 229 -11.15 13.13 -3.06
N SER A 230 -10.98 13.39 -4.37
CA SER A 230 -9.65 13.64 -4.96
C SER A 230 -8.97 14.86 -4.39
N ARG A 231 -9.71 15.95 -4.21
CA ARG A 231 -9.18 17.17 -3.60
C ARG A 231 -8.84 16.96 -2.14
N LYS A 232 -9.71 16.27 -1.39
CA LYS A 232 -9.48 15.94 0.01
C LYS A 232 -8.24 15.06 0.20
N ALA A 233 -8.06 14.04 -0.62
CA ALA A 233 -6.90 13.16 -0.56
C ALA A 233 -5.56 13.88 -0.80
N ARG A 234 -5.53 14.92 -1.63
CA ARG A 234 -4.31 15.73 -1.83
C ARG A 234 -3.96 16.62 -0.62
N VAL A 235 -4.96 17.02 0.15
CA VAL A 235 -4.78 17.91 1.30
C VAL A 235 -4.35 17.14 2.55
N VAL A 236 -4.75 15.88 2.68
CA VAL A 236 -4.49 15.03 3.86
C VAL A 236 -3.34 14.08 3.58
N ASN A 237 -2.12 14.55 3.81
CA ASN A 237 -0.94 13.68 3.86
C ASN A 237 -0.82 13.08 5.27
N GLY A 238 -1.64 12.07 5.57
CA GLY A 238 -1.55 11.24 6.76
C GLY A 238 -1.79 11.96 8.10
N GLY A 239 -2.60 11.35 8.96
CA GLY A 239 -2.79 11.76 10.34
C GLY A 239 -3.73 12.95 10.57
N ILE A 240 -3.89 13.28 11.84
CA ILE A 240 -4.67 14.43 12.31
C ILE A 240 -3.95 15.71 11.93
N ARG A 241 -4.59 16.56 11.14
CA ARG A 241 -4.04 17.85 10.75
C ARG A 241 -4.63 18.95 11.63
N TYR A 242 -3.79 19.60 12.41
CA TYR A 242 -4.20 20.79 13.13
C TYR A 242 -4.27 21.98 12.17
N PRO A 243 -5.37 22.76 12.18
CA PRO A 243 -5.47 23.94 11.36
C PRO A 243 -4.43 24.98 11.76
N ASN A 244 -3.73 25.53 10.80
CA ASN A 244 -2.68 26.52 11.02
C ASN A 244 -3.33 27.92 11.00
N TYR A 245 -3.82 28.37 12.16
CA TYR A 245 -4.45 29.67 12.28
C TYR A 245 -3.42 30.79 12.10
N GLY A 246 -3.35 31.37 10.90
CA GLY A 246 -2.71 32.66 10.65
C GLY A 246 -1.18 32.72 10.66
N ARG A 247 -0.46 31.64 10.89
CA ARG A 247 0.97 31.58 10.61
C ARG A 247 1.17 31.04 9.20
N ARG A 248 1.83 31.79 8.33
CA ARG A 248 2.42 31.25 7.11
C ARG A 248 3.37 30.15 7.56
N GLY A 249 2.90 28.90 7.50
CA GLY A 249 3.70 27.76 7.87
C GLY A 249 4.97 27.78 7.04
N PHE A 250 6.09 27.65 7.66
CA PHE A 250 7.26 27.12 6.99
C PHE A 250 6.78 25.91 6.19
N GLY A 251 6.98 25.95 4.88
CA GLY A 251 6.52 24.89 4.00
C GLY A 251 7.06 23.56 4.51
N ALA A 252 6.30 22.50 4.31
CA ALA A 252 6.64 21.13 4.74
C ALA A 252 8.00 20.61 4.19
N ARG A 253 8.78 21.48 3.56
CA ARG A 253 10.14 21.22 3.04
C ARG A 253 11.25 21.47 4.05
N ASP A 254 10.97 22.11 5.18
CA ASP A 254 11.99 22.47 6.18
C ASP A 254 11.80 21.82 7.54
N VAL A 255 11.29 20.59 7.57
CA VAL A 255 11.59 19.71 8.69
C VAL A 255 12.96 19.09 8.41
N THR A 256 13.97 19.91 8.38
CA THR A 256 15.31 19.48 8.75
C THR A 256 15.20 19.09 10.23
N PHE A 257 15.12 17.80 10.49
CA PHE A 257 15.43 17.28 11.81
C PHE A 257 16.86 17.76 12.10
N ARG A 258 17.00 18.82 12.90
CA ARG A 258 18.25 19.12 13.51
C ARG A 258 18.59 17.89 14.34
N ASP A 259 19.64 17.20 13.97
CA ASP A 259 20.33 16.25 14.83
C ASP A 259 20.75 17.05 16.07
N GLU A 260 19.98 16.96 17.13
CA GLU A 260 20.45 17.36 18.46
C GLU A 260 21.39 16.25 18.93
N SER A 261 22.53 16.18 18.28
CA SER A 261 23.68 15.46 18.77
C SER A 261 24.44 16.38 19.70
N ASN A 262 24.15 16.31 20.97
CA ASN A 262 25.09 16.58 22.07
C ASN A 262 25.16 15.33 22.93
#